data_74fe5dfa71aad821c34f8df98bee09da
#
_entry.id   74fe5dfa71aad821c34f8df98bee09da
#
_cell.length_a   1.000
_cell.length_b   1.000
_cell.length_c   1.000
_cell.angle_alpha   90.00
_cell.angle_beta   90.00
_cell.angle_gamma   90.00
#
_symmetry.space_group_name_H-M   'P 1'
#
loop_
_entity.id
_entity.type
_entity.pdbx_description
1 polymer ?
#
loop_
_entity_poly.entity_id
_entity_poly.type
_entity_poly.pdbx_seq_one_letter_code
_entity_poly.pdbx_strand_id
1 'polypeptide(L)'
;MRAYMAGTLFDVPVAFLSGDDKAVAEAKALVPDLVGVATKIGTGLESALSQSPGKARKLIRKGAAEATRKVRKGKLTPVKLDPPYEWEIRVKEGKEDSLAGYLKRQGARKVDDRTAVIRTSDGAAIFR
;
A
#
# COMPACT_ATOMS: atom_id res chain seq x y z
N MET A 1 1.07 2.55 0.53
CA MET A 1 0.75 3.69 -0.34
C MET A 1 -0.72 3.74 -0.81
N ARG A 2 -1.27 2.70 -1.50
CA ARG A 2 -2.66 2.71 -2.01
C ARG A 2 -3.74 2.94 -0.94
N ALA A 3 -3.54 2.44 0.28
CA ALA A 3 -4.45 2.66 1.40
C ALA A 3 -4.55 4.14 1.79
N TYR A 4 -3.42 4.84 1.85
CA TYR A 4 -3.38 6.28 2.09
C TYR A 4 -4.02 7.07 0.94
N MET A 5 -3.79 6.67 -0.32
CA MET A 5 -4.44 7.29 -1.47
C MET A 5 -5.97 7.17 -1.37
N ALA A 6 -6.49 5.98 -1.10
CA ALA A 6 -7.92 5.74 -0.98
C ALA A 6 -8.54 6.55 0.18
N GLY A 7 -7.88 6.56 1.34
CA GLY A 7 -8.37 7.28 2.53
C GLY A 7 -8.22 8.79 2.42
N THR A 8 -7.04 9.28 2.00
CA THR A 8 -6.74 10.72 2.00
C THR A 8 -7.50 11.47 0.90
N LEU A 9 -7.56 10.90 -0.33
CA LEU A 9 -8.17 11.59 -1.47
C LEU A 9 -9.67 11.34 -1.61
N PHE A 10 -10.14 10.14 -1.20
CA PHE A 10 -11.50 9.71 -1.50
C PHE A 10 -12.32 9.33 -0.28
N ASP A 11 -11.75 9.42 0.93
CA ASP A 11 -12.39 9.01 2.17
C ASP A 11 -12.89 7.54 2.14
N VAL A 12 -12.17 6.67 1.44
CA VAL A 12 -12.53 5.27 1.23
C VAL A 12 -11.64 4.36 2.08
N PRO A 13 -12.22 3.54 2.98
CA PRO A 13 -11.45 2.57 3.75
C PRO A 13 -11.01 1.38 2.90
N VAL A 14 -9.83 0.84 3.19
CA VAL A 14 -9.39 -0.44 2.62
C VAL A 14 -9.94 -1.58 3.45
N ALA A 15 -10.80 -2.39 2.85
CA ALA A 15 -11.53 -3.45 3.55
C ALA A 15 -10.87 -4.83 3.47
N PHE A 16 -10.18 -5.12 2.35
CA PHE A 16 -9.70 -6.46 2.06
C PHE A 16 -8.35 -6.46 1.35
N LEU A 17 -7.48 -7.39 1.75
CA LEU A 17 -6.24 -7.70 1.04
C LEU A 17 -6.06 -9.23 0.97
N SER A 18 -5.65 -9.74 -0.19
CA SER A 18 -5.10 -11.09 -0.31
C SER A 18 -3.70 -11.03 -0.92
N GLY A 19 -2.78 -11.81 -0.37
CA GLY A 19 -1.39 -11.81 -0.80
C GLY A 19 -0.58 -12.90 -0.10
N ASP A 20 0.70 -12.64 0.10
CA ASP A 20 1.52 -13.46 0.99
C ASP A 20 1.32 -13.04 2.46
N ASP A 21 1.90 -13.82 3.35
CA ASP A 21 1.83 -13.62 4.80
C ASP A 21 2.41 -12.27 5.25
N LYS A 22 3.52 -11.85 4.64
CA LYS A 22 4.23 -10.58 4.99
C LYS A 22 3.43 -9.37 4.52
N ALA A 23 2.92 -9.39 3.29
CA ALA A 23 2.07 -8.33 2.77
C ALA A 23 0.77 -8.18 3.60
N VAL A 24 0.18 -9.28 4.04
CA VAL A 24 -0.99 -9.27 4.92
C VAL A 24 -0.65 -8.70 6.29
N ALA A 25 0.51 -9.07 6.86
CA ALA A 25 0.95 -8.54 8.15
C ALA A 25 1.23 -7.03 8.08
N GLU A 26 1.93 -6.57 7.04
CA GLU A 26 2.20 -5.14 6.80
C GLU A 26 0.90 -4.33 6.64
N ALA A 27 -0.02 -4.84 5.83
CA ALA A 27 -1.31 -4.17 5.63
C ALA A 27 -2.14 -4.09 6.92
N LYS A 28 -2.14 -5.13 7.75
CA LYS A 28 -2.83 -5.12 9.05
C LYS A 28 -2.17 -4.20 10.08
N ALA A 29 -0.85 -4.04 10.04
CA ALA A 29 -0.16 -3.07 10.88
C ALA A 29 -0.60 -1.63 10.55
N LEU A 30 -0.87 -1.34 9.27
CA LEU A 30 -1.35 -0.04 8.80
C LEU A 30 -2.87 0.13 8.99
N VAL A 31 -3.65 -0.92 8.75
CA VAL A 31 -5.12 -0.93 8.79
C VAL A 31 -5.57 -2.11 9.65
N PRO A 32 -5.62 -1.98 10.99
CA PRO A 32 -5.87 -3.10 11.91
C PRO A 32 -7.18 -3.85 11.63
N ASP A 33 -8.22 -3.14 11.21
CA ASP A 33 -9.54 -3.72 10.93
C ASP A 33 -9.67 -4.39 9.56
N LEU A 34 -8.63 -4.31 8.72
CA LEU A 34 -8.57 -4.94 7.41
C LEU A 34 -8.77 -6.47 7.52
N VAL A 35 -9.56 -7.03 6.63
CA VAL A 35 -9.63 -8.48 6.44
C VAL A 35 -8.51 -8.93 5.52
N GLY A 36 -7.47 -9.54 6.09
CA GLY A 36 -6.32 -10.05 5.35
C GLY A 36 -6.38 -11.56 5.16
N VAL A 37 -6.11 -12.04 3.94
CA VAL A 37 -6.07 -13.47 3.59
C VAL A 37 -4.70 -13.81 2.99
N ALA A 38 -3.87 -14.54 3.73
CA ALA A 38 -2.63 -15.08 3.22
C ALA A 38 -2.91 -16.34 2.39
N THR A 39 -2.65 -16.26 1.09
CA THR A 39 -2.78 -17.38 0.14
C THR A 39 -1.45 -18.06 -0.16
N LYS A 40 -0.36 -17.46 0.28
CA LYS A 40 1.00 -18.00 0.16
C LYS A 40 1.88 -17.48 1.31
N ILE A 41 2.97 -18.20 1.56
CA ILE A 41 4.00 -17.85 2.53
C ILE A 41 5.25 -17.46 1.75
N GLY A 42 5.75 -16.24 1.94
CA GLY A 42 6.98 -15.77 1.32
C GLY A 42 8.20 -16.47 1.91
N THR A 43 8.94 -17.24 1.09
CA THR A 43 10.15 -17.98 1.50
C THR A 43 11.44 -17.29 1.08
N GLY A 44 11.36 -16.26 0.22
CA GLY A 44 12.47 -15.44 -0.24
C GLY A 44 11.98 -14.26 -1.07
N LEU A 45 12.92 -13.52 -1.69
CA LEU A 45 12.60 -12.31 -2.46
C LEU A 45 11.67 -12.63 -3.66
N GLU A 46 11.90 -13.77 -4.33
CA GLU A 46 11.16 -14.19 -5.53
C GLU A 46 10.56 -15.59 -5.38
N SER A 47 10.44 -16.09 -4.13
CA SER A 47 9.96 -17.43 -3.84
C SER A 47 8.85 -17.45 -2.81
N ALA A 48 7.89 -18.34 -2.97
CA ALA A 48 6.79 -18.52 -2.05
C ALA A 48 6.21 -19.95 -2.09
N LEU A 49 5.75 -20.41 -0.94
CA LEU A 49 4.95 -21.64 -0.81
C LEU A 49 3.46 -21.27 -0.89
N SER A 50 2.80 -21.66 -1.98
CA SER A 50 1.41 -21.30 -2.25
C SER A 50 0.42 -22.35 -1.77
N GLN A 51 -0.75 -21.90 -1.32
CA GLN A 51 -1.92 -22.78 -1.13
C GLN A 51 -2.38 -23.33 -2.49
N SER A 52 -3.02 -24.49 -2.50
CA SER A 52 -3.65 -24.98 -3.73
C SER A 52 -4.68 -23.97 -4.25
N PRO A 53 -4.85 -23.84 -5.58
CA PRO A 53 -5.79 -22.87 -6.17
C PRO A 53 -7.22 -22.98 -5.62
N GLY A 54 -7.69 -24.20 -5.38
CA GLY A 54 -9.00 -24.44 -4.79
C GLY A 54 -9.14 -23.89 -3.36
N LYS A 55 -8.11 -24.11 -2.52
CA LYS A 55 -8.07 -23.59 -1.15
C LYS A 55 -7.94 -22.07 -1.14
N ALA A 56 -7.06 -21.51 -1.96
CA ALA A 56 -6.87 -20.07 -2.08
C ALA A 56 -8.19 -19.36 -2.45
N ARG A 57 -8.91 -19.85 -3.48
CA ARG A 57 -10.22 -19.29 -3.88
C ARG A 57 -11.26 -19.33 -2.75
N LYS A 58 -11.32 -20.45 -1.98
CA LYS A 58 -12.25 -20.56 -0.83
C LYS A 58 -11.92 -19.51 0.24
N LEU A 59 -10.63 -19.36 0.58
CA LEU A 59 -10.17 -18.39 1.57
C LEU A 59 -10.47 -16.94 1.13
N ILE A 60 -10.17 -16.59 -0.12
CA ILE A 60 -10.45 -15.27 -0.68
C ILE A 60 -11.95 -14.97 -0.65
N ARG A 61 -12.79 -15.89 -1.10
CA ARG A 61 -14.26 -15.72 -1.07
C ARG A 61 -14.78 -15.49 0.34
N LYS A 62 -14.32 -16.27 1.31
CA LYS A 62 -14.70 -16.11 2.73
C LYS A 62 -14.26 -14.76 3.27
N GLY A 63 -13.02 -14.36 3.02
CA GLY A 63 -12.47 -13.08 3.46
C GLY A 63 -13.17 -11.89 2.82
N ALA A 64 -13.44 -11.93 1.52
CA ALA A 64 -14.17 -10.87 0.83
C ALA A 64 -15.60 -10.69 1.37
N ALA A 65 -16.30 -11.80 1.63
CA ALA A 65 -17.62 -11.76 2.26
C ALA A 65 -17.59 -11.18 3.68
N GLU A 66 -16.55 -11.47 4.46
CA GLU A 66 -16.35 -10.88 5.79
C GLU A 66 -16.07 -9.38 5.68
N ALA A 67 -15.17 -8.96 4.78
CA ALA A 67 -14.86 -7.56 4.53
C ALA A 67 -16.11 -6.76 4.14
N THR A 68 -16.93 -7.29 3.24
CA THR A 68 -18.21 -6.67 2.85
C THR A 68 -19.15 -6.48 4.05
N ARG A 69 -19.22 -7.46 4.96
CA ARG A 69 -20.01 -7.31 6.19
C ARG A 69 -19.47 -6.23 7.12
N LYS A 70 -18.13 -6.10 7.23
CA LYS A 70 -17.50 -5.02 8.03
C LYS A 70 -17.81 -3.64 7.43
N VAL A 71 -17.70 -3.50 6.10
CA VAL A 71 -18.06 -2.24 5.40
C VAL A 71 -19.50 -1.85 5.69
N ARG A 72 -20.45 -2.77 5.49
CA ARG A 72 -21.89 -2.51 5.73
C ARG A 72 -22.21 -2.12 7.18
N LYS A 73 -21.40 -2.55 8.14
CA LYS A 73 -21.54 -2.22 9.55
C LYS A 73 -20.81 -0.92 9.96
N GLY A 74 -20.19 -0.21 9.03
CA GLY A 74 -19.40 0.99 9.31
C GLY A 74 -18.18 0.76 10.22
N LYS A 75 -17.62 -0.46 10.22
CA LYS A 75 -16.52 -0.85 11.11
C LYS A 75 -15.13 -0.61 10.54
N LEU A 76 -15.03 0.14 9.46
CA LEU A 76 -13.76 0.42 8.80
C LEU A 76 -13.53 1.92 8.73
N THR A 77 -12.36 2.35 9.16
CA THR A 77 -11.94 3.75 9.11
C THR A 77 -10.93 3.94 7.98
N PRO A 78 -11.08 4.97 7.13
CA PRO A 78 -10.07 5.32 6.14
C PRO A 78 -8.77 5.72 6.82
N VAL A 79 -7.65 5.22 6.29
CA VAL A 79 -6.31 5.65 6.73
C VAL A 79 -5.96 6.92 5.96
N LYS A 80 -5.76 8.02 6.68
CA LYS A 80 -5.45 9.34 6.10
C LYS A 80 -4.07 9.80 6.50
N LEU A 81 -3.50 10.66 5.66
CA LEU A 81 -2.34 11.48 5.96
C LEU A 81 -2.81 12.93 6.07
N ASP A 82 -2.22 13.68 6.99
CA ASP A 82 -2.46 15.11 7.13
C ASP A 82 -1.35 15.91 6.43
N PRO A 83 -1.68 17.03 5.76
CA PRO A 83 -0.68 17.89 5.17
C PRO A 83 0.15 18.65 6.25
N PRO A 84 1.37 19.09 5.93
CA PRO A 84 2.05 18.93 4.65
C PRO A 84 2.55 17.50 4.45
N TYR A 85 2.42 17.01 3.21
CA TYR A 85 2.90 15.68 2.84
C TYR A 85 4.38 15.73 2.48
N GLU A 86 5.12 14.72 2.92
CA GLU A 86 6.49 14.48 2.51
C GLU A 86 6.59 13.06 1.94
N TRP A 87 7.09 12.94 0.72
CA TRP A 87 7.32 11.68 0.06
C TRP A 87 8.79 11.49 -0.26
N GLU A 88 9.45 10.58 0.46
CA GLU A 88 10.80 10.15 0.17
C GLU A 88 10.80 9.04 -0.87
N ILE A 89 11.57 9.22 -1.92
CA ILE A 89 11.77 8.26 -2.99
C ILE A 89 13.25 7.88 -3.01
N ARG A 90 13.52 6.59 -2.78
CA ARG A 90 14.87 6.05 -2.89
C ARG A 90 14.93 5.01 -3.99
N VAL A 91 15.73 5.27 -5.01
CA VAL A 91 15.95 4.34 -6.12
C VAL A 91 17.00 3.29 -5.76
N LYS A 92 16.89 2.11 -6.39
CA LYS A 92 17.88 1.03 -6.21
C LYS A 92 19.21 1.48 -6.77
N GLU A 93 20.30 0.89 -6.25
CA GLU A 93 21.64 1.03 -6.81
C GLU A 93 21.67 0.63 -8.28
N GLY A 94 22.38 1.39 -9.10
CA GLY A 94 22.40 1.22 -10.56
C GLY A 94 21.13 1.73 -11.27
N LYS A 95 20.24 2.47 -10.58
CA LYS A 95 19.03 3.09 -11.14
C LYS A 95 18.94 4.60 -10.85
N GLU A 96 20.09 5.24 -10.64
CA GLU A 96 20.22 6.66 -10.29
C GLU A 96 19.56 7.55 -11.35
N ASP A 97 19.68 7.21 -12.63
CA ASP A 97 19.07 7.95 -13.74
C ASP A 97 17.54 8.05 -13.62
N SER A 98 16.90 7.07 -13.00
CA SER A 98 15.44 7.10 -12.80
C SER A 98 15.00 8.18 -11.80
N LEU A 99 15.91 8.69 -10.96
CA LEU A 99 15.62 9.76 -10.00
C LEU A 99 15.29 11.08 -10.72
N ALA A 100 15.87 11.33 -11.90
CA ALA A 100 15.62 12.54 -12.67
C ALA A 100 14.14 12.76 -13.01
N GLY A 101 13.37 11.69 -13.19
CA GLY A 101 11.93 11.75 -13.41
C GLY A 101 11.17 12.31 -12.21
N TYR A 102 11.57 11.93 -11.00
CA TYR A 102 10.96 12.43 -9.76
C TYR A 102 11.36 13.86 -9.44
N LEU A 103 12.61 14.25 -9.76
CA LEU A 103 13.11 15.62 -9.53
C LEU A 103 12.44 16.68 -10.41
N LYS A 104 11.73 16.31 -11.46
CA LYS A 104 10.91 17.22 -12.27
C LYS A 104 9.59 17.61 -11.60
N ARG A 105 9.20 16.96 -10.52
CA ARG A 105 7.95 17.24 -9.82
C ARG A 105 8.06 18.52 -8.97
N GLN A 106 6.96 19.26 -8.88
CA GLN A 106 6.89 20.44 -8.03
C GLN A 106 7.13 20.07 -6.55
N GLY A 107 7.99 20.85 -5.89
CA GLY A 107 8.37 20.60 -4.50
C GLY A 107 9.41 19.49 -4.31
N ALA A 108 9.96 18.94 -5.41
CA ALA A 108 11.01 17.92 -5.34
C ALA A 108 12.38 18.54 -5.08
N ARG A 109 13.15 17.90 -4.20
CA ARG A 109 14.56 18.20 -3.97
C ARG A 109 15.39 16.93 -3.92
N LYS A 110 16.61 16.99 -4.44
CA LYS A 110 17.60 15.91 -4.31
C LYS A 110 18.17 15.92 -2.89
N VAL A 111 18.26 14.77 -2.25
CA VAL A 111 18.89 14.57 -0.95
C VAL A 111 20.29 13.98 -1.13
N ASP A 112 20.39 12.91 -1.92
CA ASP A 112 21.63 12.27 -2.35
C ASP A 112 21.47 11.72 -3.77
N ASP A 113 22.46 10.95 -4.28
CA ASP A 113 22.43 10.44 -5.65
C ASP A 113 21.31 9.45 -5.94
N ARG A 114 20.70 8.88 -4.91
CA ARG A 114 19.63 7.89 -5.02
C ARG A 114 18.33 8.31 -4.34
N THR A 115 18.31 9.47 -3.68
CA THR A 115 17.16 9.87 -2.85
C THR A 115 16.67 11.26 -3.24
N ALA A 116 15.38 11.36 -3.49
CA ALA A 116 14.65 12.61 -3.63
C ALA A 116 13.52 12.70 -2.60
N VAL A 117 13.22 13.91 -2.17
CA VAL A 117 12.07 14.23 -1.31
C VAL A 117 11.17 15.20 -2.02
N ILE A 118 9.87 14.92 -2.03
CA ILE A 118 8.84 15.81 -2.56
C ILE A 118 7.99 16.28 -1.39
N ARG A 119 7.88 17.60 -1.22
CA ARG A 119 7.00 18.23 -0.23
C ARG A 119 5.86 18.95 -0.91
N THR A 120 4.63 18.70 -0.47
CA THR A 120 3.43 19.30 -1.04
C THR A 120 2.30 19.36 -0.02
N SER A 121 1.41 20.33 -0.18
CA SER A 121 0.13 20.37 0.54
C SER A 121 -1.00 19.72 -0.27
N ASP A 122 -0.76 19.43 -1.56
CA ASP A 122 -1.71 18.70 -2.41
C ASP A 122 -1.44 17.19 -2.33
N GLY A 123 -2.32 16.47 -1.63
CA GLY A 123 -2.22 15.01 -1.51
C GLY A 123 -2.29 14.29 -2.85
N ALA A 124 -2.96 14.85 -3.87
CA ALA A 124 -3.02 14.24 -5.19
C ALA A 124 -1.67 14.31 -5.93
N ALA A 125 -0.85 15.33 -5.65
CA ALA A 125 0.47 15.49 -6.28
C ALA A 125 1.45 14.36 -5.94
N ILE A 126 1.25 13.67 -4.81
CA ILE A 126 2.07 12.51 -4.41
C ILE A 126 1.83 11.31 -5.34
N PHE A 127 0.60 11.18 -5.86
CA PHE A 127 0.15 9.97 -6.56
C PHE A 127 0.08 10.13 -8.09
N ARG A 128 0.43 11.29 -8.62
CA ARG A 128 0.49 11.62 -10.06
C ARG A 128 1.84 11.34 -10.73
#